data_2e06cb02e6386f122dd43c46c7438ca0
#
_entry.id   2e06cb02e6386f122dd43c46c7438ca0
#
_cell.length_a   1.000
_cell.length_b   1.000
_cell.length_c   1.000
_cell.angle_alpha   90.00
_cell.angle_beta   90.00
_cell.angle_gamma   90.00
#
_symmetry.space_group_name_H-M   'P 1'
#
loop_
_entity.id
_entity.type
_entity.pdbx_description
1 polymer ?
#
loop_
_entity_poly.entity_id
_entity_poly.type
_entity_poly.pdbx_seq_one_letter_code
_entity_poly.pdbx_strand_id
1 'polypeptide(L)'
;LHDAEYRKDAGGILNLELYRCLKPVIIACNGDAVGVGATMQLPADIRIASSNARYGFVFANRGIVPDGCASWFLPRVIGISKSLQLCYSGKLIDAEEALDIGLIDYICDDNVVEYALDKGRALCGSSAPVSIAMTRQMIWSLSGEPNPELAHEIESKAIDSRGQSDDAKEGVMSFLEKRKPKFKNKVSSDMPEVYPWKNK
;
A
#
# COMPACT_ATOMS: atom_id res chain seq x y z
N LEU A 1 -29.07 -22.92 4.24
CA LEU A 1 -27.62 -22.99 4.37
C LEU A 1 -27.32 -22.65 5.82
N HIS A 2 -26.95 -23.65 6.61
CA HIS A 2 -26.49 -23.44 7.97
C HIS A 2 -25.23 -22.56 7.93
N ASP A 3 -25.22 -21.46 8.69
CA ASP A 3 -24.04 -20.67 9.00
C ASP A 3 -23.05 -21.52 9.82
N ALA A 4 -22.37 -22.44 9.14
CA ALA A 4 -21.20 -23.05 9.70
C ALA A 4 -20.18 -21.89 9.86
N GLU A 5 -19.80 -21.60 11.10
CA GLU A 5 -18.84 -20.57 11.46
C GLU A 5 -17.51 -20.90 10.76
N TYR A 6 -17.30 -20.31 9.56
CA TYR A 6 -16.06 -20.55 8.80
C TYR A 6 -14.90 -19.80 9.45
N ARG A 7 -13.74 -20.44 9.51
CA ARG A 7 -12.52 -19.83 10.02
C ARG A 7 -12.03 -18.76 9.02
N LYS A 8 -11.94 -17.51 9.46
CA LYS A 8 -11.36 -16.43 8.64
C LYS A 8 -9.90 -16.74 8.30
N ASP A 9 -9.53 -16.45 7.07
CA ASP A 9 -8.16 -16.53 6.58
C ASP A 9 -7.23 -15.57 7.34
N ALA A 10 -6.16 -16.12 7.92
CA ALA A 10 -5.20 -15.33 8.71
C ALA A 10 -4.40 -14.35 7.85
N GLY A 11 -4.09 -14.71 6.60
CA GLY A 11 -3.45 -13.80 5.64
C GLY A 11 -4.32 -12.60 5.34
N GLY A 12 -5.63 -12.81 5.20
CA GLY A 12 -6.60 -11.74 5.01
C GLY A 12 -6.72 -10.82 6.21
N ILE A 13 -6.67 -11.35 7.44
CA ILE A 13 -6.67 -10.52 8.66
C ILE A 13 -5.43 -9.60 8.66
N LEU A 14 -4.24 -10.16 8.42
CA LEU A 14 -3.00 -9.38 8.34
C LEU A 14 -3.07 -8.29 7.27
N ASN A 15 -3.50 -8.66 6.06
CA ASN A 15 -3.56 -7.74 4.94
C ASN A 15 -4.54 -6.59 5.15
N LEU A 16 -5.66 -6.83 5.82
CA LEU A 16 -6.58 -5.77 6.20
C LEU A 16 -5.98 -4.80 7.21
N GLU A 17 -5.15 -5.27 8.15
CA GLU A 17 -4.43 -4.38 9.08
C GLU A 17 -3.36 -3.55 8.35
N LEU A 18 -2.61 -4.13 7.42
CA LEU A 18 -1.67 -3.39 6.57
C LEU A 18 -2.38 -2.35 5.69
N TYR A 19 -3.52 -2.71 5.13
CA TYR A 19 -4.37 -1.79 4.35
C TYR A 19 -4.85 -0.60 5.20
N ARG A 20 -5.26 -0.84 6.45
CA ARG A 20 -5.71 0.20 7.39
C ARG A 20 -4.58 1.03 8.00
N CYS A 21 -3.34 0.60 7.83
CA CYS A 21 -2.19 1.33 8.36
C CYS A 21 -2.18 2.77 7.84
N LEU A 22 -2.06 3.74 8.74
CA LEU A 22 -2.03 5.17 8.39
C LEU A 22 -0.65 5.64 7.91
N LYS A 23 0.39 4.84 8.17
CA LYS A 23 1.74 5.16 7.72
C LYS A 23 2.02 4.46 6.38
N PRO A 24 2.90 5.00 5.55
CA PRO A 24 3.39 4.28 4.38
C PRO A 24 3.97 2.92 4.76
N VAL A 25 3.61 1.91 3.98
CA VAL A 25 4.07 0.53 4.15
C VAL A 25 4.99 0.19 2.98
N ILE A 26 6.24 -0.14 3.29
CA ILE A 26 7.24 -0.53 2.29
C ILE A 26 7.66 -1.96 2.59
N ILE A 27 7.58 -2.82 1.59
CA ILE A 27 8.11 -4.18 1.67
C ILE A 27 9.57 -4.20 1.24
N ALA A 28 10.39 -4.90 2.00
CA ALA A 28 11.78 -5.26 1.68
C ALA A 28 11.85 -6.79 1.58
N CYS A 29 11.60 -7.34 0.40
CA CYS A 29 11.58 -8.77 0.14
C CYS A 29 12.99 -9.27 -0.14
N ASN A 30 13.59 -9.99 0.81
CA ASN A 30 14.99 -10.44 0.72
C ASN A 30 15.16 -11.87 0.20
N GLY A 31 14.11 -12.50 -0.28
CA GLY A 31 14.15 -13.89 -0.77
C GLY A 31 12.80 -14.34 -1.33
N ASP A 32 12.57 -15.66 -1.38
CA ASP A 32 11.38 -16.23 -1.98
C ASP A 32 10.09 -15.85 -1.22
N ALA A 33 9.11 -15.39 -1.97
CA ALA A 33 7.78 -15.01 -1.53
C ALA A 33 6.74 -15.91 -2.23
N VAL A 34 6.27 -16.95 -1.56
CA VAL A 34 5.39 -17.97 -2.14
C VAL A 34 4.13 -18.14 -1.29
N GLY A 35 2.98 -18.28 -1.93
CA GLY A 35 1.69 -18.36 -1.24
C GLY A 35 1.41 -17.12 -0.40
N VAL A 36 1.16 -17.29 0.90
CA VAL A 36 0.93 -16.16 1.82
C VAL A 36 2.11 -15.20 1.86
N GLY A 37 3.35 -15.64 1.64
CA GLY A 37 4.52 -14.78 1.56
C GLY A 37 4.47 -13.79 0.38
N ALA A 38 3.80 -14.15 -0.72
CA ALA A 38 3.54 -13.25 -1.84
C ALA A 38 2.29 -12.38 -1.56
N THR A 39 1.21 -12.98 -1.07
CA THR A 39 -0.07 -12.25 -0.90
C THR A 39 -0.01 -11.21 0.21
N MET A 40 0.77 -11.44 1.28
CA MET A 40 0.92 -10.46 2.36
C MET A 40 1.64 -9.16 1.95
N GLN A 41 2.31 -9.14 0.81
CA GLN A 41 2.99 -7.95 0.30
C GLN A 41 2.07 -7.03 -0.50
N LEU A 42 0.93 -7.51 -0.96
CA LEU A 42 0.05 -6.80 -1.88
C LEU A 42 -0.55 -5.48 -1.33
N PRO A 43 -0.90 -5.35 -0.04
CA PRO A 43 -1.42 -4.09 0.50
C PRO A 43 -0.35 -3.04 0.79
N ALA A 44 0.93 -3.34 0.52
CA ALA A 44 1.99 -2.35 0.65
C ALA A 44 1.92 -1.29 -0.44
N ASP A 45 2.42 -0.08 -0.11
CA ASP A 45 2.45 1.04 -1.03
C ASP A 45 3.64 0.92 -2.00
N ILE A 46 4.74 0.34 -1.54
CA ILE A 46 5.95 0.11 -2.32
C ILE A 46 6.50 -1.28 -1.98
N ARG A 47 6.88 -2.02 -3.01
CA ARG A 47 7.49 -3.36 -2.89
C ARG A 47 8.86 -3.34 -3.52
N ILE A 48 9.87 -3.65 -2.73
CA ILE A 48 11.28 -3.72 -3.12
C ILE A 48 11.74 -5.16 -2.92
N ALA A 49 12.42 -5.72 -3.89
CA ALA A 49 12.92 -7.08 -3.83
C ALA A 49 14.44 -7.14 -3.98
N SER A 50 15.06 -8.14 -3.35
CA SER A 50 16.39 -8.59 -3.73
C SER A 50 16.34 -9.20 -5.13
N SER A 51 17.42 -9.07 -5.91
CA SER A 51 17.55 -9.70 -7.23
C SER A 51 17.39 -11.23 -7.19
N ASN A 52 17.62 -11.85 -6.04
CA ASN A 52 17.44 -13.28 -5.82
C ASN A 52 16.00 -13.68 -5.44
N ALA A 53 15.11 -12.71 -5.23
CA ALA A 53 13.74 -12.99 -4.80
C ALA A 53 12.92 -13.63 -5.93
N ARG A 54 12.04 -14.56 -5.56
CA ARG A 54 11.07 -15.16 -6.48
C ARG A 54 9.68 -15.07 -5.89
N TYR A 55 8.70 -14.93 -6.75
CA TYR A 55 7.30 -14.78 -6.37
C TYR A 55 6.46 -15.93 -6.92
N GLY A 56 5.52 -16.46 -6.12
CA GLY A 56 4.65 -17.54 -6.55
C GLY A 56 3.26 -17.52 -5.94
N PHE A 57 2.23 -17.53 -6.79
CA PHE A 57 0.82 -17.65 -6.40
C PHE A 57 0.34 -19.08 -6.61
N VAL A 58 0.92 -20.02 -5.88
CA VAL A 58 0.87 -21.48 -6.10
C VAL A 58 -0.41 -22.18 -5.63
N PHE A 59 -1.45 -21.45 -5.32
CA PHE A 59 -2.68 -21.93 -4.67
C PHE A 59 -3.41 -22.97 -5.52
N ALA A 60 -3.66 -22.71 -6.79
CA ALA A 60 -4.35 -23.63 -7.69
C ALA A 60 -3.62 -24.96 -7.83
N ASN A 61 -2.28 -24.96 -7.82
CA ASN A 61 -1.45 -26.16 -7.85
C ASN A 61 -1.57 -27.02 -6.56
N ARG A 62 -2.21 -26.49 -5.54
CA ARG A 62 -2.51 -27.18 -4.27
C ARG A 62 -4.00 -27.48 -4.11
N GLY A 63 -4.82 -27.19 -5.13
CA GLY A 63 -6.28 -27.39 -5.09
C GLY A 63 -7.02 -26.41 -4.19
N ILE A 64 -6.40 -25.26 -3.87
CA ILE A 64 -6.99 -24.18 -3.07
C ILE A 64 -7.02 -22.87 -3.85
N VAL A 65 -7.70 -21.87 -3.31
CA VAL A 65 -7.80 -20.52 -3.90
C VAL A 65 -6.83 -19.55 -3.21
N PRO A 66 -6.47 -18.42 -3.86
CA PRO A 66 -5.64 -17.39 -3.23
C PRO A 66 -6.24 -16.88 -1.90
N ASP A 67 -5.36 -16.66 -0.92
CA ASP A 67 -5.63 -16.11 0.40
C ASP A 67 -5.29 -14.60 0.46
N GLY A 68 -5.31 -14.03 1.65
CA GLY A 68 -4.77 -12.70 1.90
C GLY A 68 -5.50 -11.57 1.17
N CYS A 69 -6.77 -11.73 0.81
CA CYS A 69 -7.49 -10.79 -0.04
C CYS A 69 -6.80 -10.56 -1.40
N ALA A 70 -5.99 -11.51 -1.89
CA ALA A 70 -5.25 -11.38 -3.14
C ALA A 70 -6.18 -11.14 -4.33
N SER A 71 -7.38 -11.72 -4.35
CA SER A 71 -8.38 -11.48 -5.39
C SER A 71 -8.81 -10.01 -5.50
N TRP A 72 -8.63 -9.23 -4.44
CA TRP A 72 -8.91 -7.79 -4.43
C TRP A 72 -7.64 -6.96 -4.71
N PHE A 73 -6.52 -7.29 -4.05
CA PHE A 73 -5.29 -6.49 -4.15
C PHE A 73 -4.53 -6.75 -5.44
N LEU A 74 -4.30 -8.02 -5.83
CA LEU A 74 -3.43 -8.37 -6.93
C LEU A 74 -3.85 -7.73 -8.27
N PRO A 75 -5.15 -7.77 -8.68
CA PRO A 75 -5.55 -7.12 -9.92
C PRO A 75 -5.47 -5.59 -9.88
N ARG A 76 -5.43 -4.98 -8.70
CA ARG A 76 -5.18 -3.54 -8.56
C ARG A 76 -3.70 -3.18 -8.71
N VAL A 77 -2.83 -4.12 -8.45
CA VAL A 77 -1.37 -3.95 -8.60
C VAL A 77 -0.93 -4.23 -10.03
N ILE A 78 -1.34 -5.38 -10.62
CA ILE A 78 -0.81 -5.83 -11.93
C ILE A 78 -1.89 -6.02 -13.01
N GLY A 79 -3.12 -5.65 -12.73
CA GLY A 79 -4.25 -5.85 -13.64
C GLY A 79 -4.79 -7.29 -13.63
N ILE A 80 -6.02 -7.46 -14.13
CA ILE A 80 -6.76 -8.74 -14.06
C ILE A 80 -6.04 -9.84 -14.85
N SER A 81 -5.61 -9.55 -16.07
CA SER A 81 -5.03 -10.57 -16.96
C SER A 81 -3.74 -11.19 -16.40
N LYS A 82 -2.83 -10.37 -15.90
CA LYS A 82 -1.58 -10.84 -15.28
C LYS A 82 -1.85 -11.60 -13.98
N SER A 83 -2.80 -11.13 -13.18
CA SER A 83 -3.24 -11.81 -11.95
C SER A 83 -3.73 -13.24 -12.23
N LEU A 84 -4.59 -13.40 -13.24
CA LEU A 84 -5.11 -14.71 -13.63
C LEU A 84 -4.01 -15.64 -14.14
N GLN A 85 -3.08 -15.12 -14.97
CA GLN A 85 -1.95 -15.91 -15.49
C GLN A 85 -1.08 -16.45 -14.34
N LEU A 86 -0.73 -15.61 -13.36
CA LEU A 86 0.06 -16.05 -12.20
C LEU A 86 -0.69 -17.06 -11.33
N CYS A 87 -1.96 -16.77 -11.02
CA CYS A 87 -2.75 -17.66 -10.15
C CYS A 87 -3.09 -19.01 -10.82
N TYR A 88 -3.28 -19.05 -12.13
CA TYR A 88 -3.59 -20.30 -12.84
C TYR A 88 -2.35 -21.17 -13.03
N SER A 89 -1.23 -20.56 -13.45
CA SER A 89 0.01 -21.31 -13.67
C SER A 89 0.65 -21.77 -12.37
N GLY A 90 0.57 -20.94 -11.32
CA GLY A 90 1.31 -21.15 -10.09
C GLY A 90 2.82 -21.22 -10.28
N LYS A 91 3.34 -20.71 -11.43
CA LYS A 91 4.78 -20.67 -11.67
C LYS A 91 5.46 -19.67 -10.72
N LEU A 92 6.72 -19.94 -10.42
CA LEU A 92 7.58 -18.96 -9.78
C LEU A 92 8.09 -18.01 -10.87
N ILE A 93 8.01 -16.70 -10.60
CA ILE A 93 8.63 -15.65 -11.39
C ILE A 93 9.79 -15.05 -10.60
N ASP A 94 10.85 -14.64 -11.29
CA ASP A 94 11.98 -13.96 -10.68
C ASP A 94 11.70 -12.46 -10.42
N ALA A 95 12.66 -11.76 -9.83
CA ALA A 95 12.52 -10.36 -9.51
C ALA A 95 12.39 -9.46 -10.76
N GLU A 96 13.05 -9.82 -11.87
CA GLU A 96 12.99 -9.07 -13.12
C GLU A 96 11.61 -9.18 -13.76
N GLU A 97 11.05 -10.40 -13.87
CA GLU A 97 9.68 -10.59 -14.34
C GLU A 97 8.66 -9.90 -13.42
N ALA A 98 8.88 -9.95 -12.10
CA ALA A 98 8.03 -9.28 -11.13
C ALA A 98 8.05 -7.74 -11.28
N LEU A 99 9.21 -7.16 -11.60
CA LEU A 99 9.36 -5.73 -11.90
C LEU A 99 8.67 -5.38 -13.23
N ASP A 100 8.89 -6.15 -14.28
CA ASP A 100 8.31 -5.91 -15.62
C ASP A 100 6.78 -5.89 -15.60
N ILE A 101 6.15 -6.77 -14.82
CA ILE A 101 4.69 -6.79 -14.68
C ILE A 101 4.13 -5.82 -13.65
N GLY A 102 4.98 -5.08 -12.91
CA GLY A 102 4.59 -4.12 -11.90
C GLY A 102 4.19 -4.74 -10.56
N LEU A 103 4.55 -6.00 -10.29
CA LEU A 103 4.33 -6.62 -9.00
C LEU A 103 5.24 -6.03 -7.91
N ILE A 104 6.45 -5.64 -8.28
CA ILE A 104 7.39 -4.89 -7.44
C ILE A 104 7.77 -3.58 -8.14
N ASP A 105 8.31 -2.65 -7.35
CA ASP A 105 8.65 -1.30 -7.82
C ASP A 105 10.15 -1.11 -8.03
N TYR A 106 10.99 -1.88 -7.31
CA TYR A 106 12.46 -1.78 -7.38
C TYR A 106 13.13 -3.13 -7.10
N ILE A 107 14.28 -3.33 -7.71
CA ILE A 107 15.23 -4.41 -7.39
C ILE A 107 16.44 -3.80 -6.69
N CYS A 108 16.98 -4.51 -5.71
CA CYS A 108 18.19 -4.15 -4.95
C CYS A 108 19.12 -5.35 -4.85
N ASP A 109 20.36 -5.18 -5.25
CA ASP A 109 21.39 -6.24 -5.21
C ASP A 109 22.11 -6.33 -3.86
N ASP A 110 22.01 -5.26 -3.06
CA ASP A 110 22.64 -5.12 -1.75
C ASP A 110 21.67 -5.41 -0.59
N ASN A 111 21.79 -4.68 0.50
CA ASN A 111 20.91 -4.76 1.65
C ASN A 111 19.53 -4.14 1.33
N VAL A 112 18.59 -4.99 0.97
CA VAL A 112 17.23 -4.57 0.58
C VAL A 112 16.50 -3.79 1.68
N VAL A 113 16.79 -4.07 2.96
CA VAL A 113 16.16 -3.37 4.09
C VAL A 113 16.67 -1.94 4.19
N GLU A 114 17.98 -1.75 4.08
CA GLU A 114 18.59 -0.42 4.10
C GLU A 114 18.13 0.42 2.90
N TYR A 115 18.12 -0.18 1.71
CA TYR A 115 17.60 0.45 0.51
C TYR A 115 16.14 0.88 0.68
N ALA A 116 15.28 0.03 1.28
CA ALA A 116 13.88 0.35 1.55
C ALA A 116 13.72 1.52 2.53
N LEU A 117 14.56 1.57 3.58
CA LEU A 117 14.58 2.68 4.53
C LEU A 117 14.97 3.99 3.86
N ASP A 118 15.98 3.96 2.99
CA ASP A 118 16.43 5.15 2.26
C ASP A 118 15.39 5.63 1.25
N LYS A 119 14.73 4.71 0.54
CA LYS A 119 13.58 5.04 -0.32
C LYS A 119 12.46 5.68 0.48
N GLY A 120 12.10 5.11 1.62
CA GLY A 120 11.08 5.68 2.50
C GLY A 120 11.43 7.09 2.98
N ARG A 121 12.68 7.32 3.39
CA ARG A 121 13.19 8.64 3.77
C ARG A 121 13.13 9.64 2.61
N ALA A 122 13.55 9.21 1.42
CA ALA A 122 13.54 10.06 0.21
C ALA A 122 12.11 10.46 -0.19
N LEU A 123 11.14 9.55 -0.11
CA LEU A 123 9.76 9.81 -0.52
C LEU A 123 8.96 10.61 0.51
N CYS A 124 9.19 10.36 1.80
CA CYS A 124 8.34 10.89 2.87
C CYS A 124 9.03 11.94 3.74
N GLY A 125 10.37 12.02 3.75
CA GLY A 125 11.14 12.77 4.73
C GLY A 125 10.97 14.30 4.69
N SER A 126 10.41 14.84 3.62
CA SER A 126 10.14 16.28 3.47
C SER A 126 8.65 16.61 3.39
N SER A 127 7.78 15.67 3.73
CA SER A 127 6.33 15.80 3.60
C SER A 127 5.63 15.72 4.96
N ALA A 128 4.50 16.41 5.11
CA ALA A 128 3.72 16.43 6.34
C ALA A 128 3.12 15.04 6.63
N PRO A 129 3.41 14.43 7.81
CA PRO A 129 3.02 13.05 8.09
C PRO A 129 1.51 12.79 8.02
N VAL A 130 0.70 13.71 8.50
CA VAL A 130 -0.77 13.59 8.46
C VAL A 130 -1.28 13.67 7.03
N SER A 131 -0.70 14.54 6.20
CA SER A 131 -1.07 14.64 4.78
C SER A 131 -0.70 13.36 4.01
N ILE A 132 0.46 12.76 4.28
CA ILE A 132 0.84 11.46 3.71
C ILE A 132 -0.19 10.39 4.11
N ALA A 133 -0.54 10.30 5.39
CA ALA A 133 -1.50 9.33 5.90
C ALA A 133 -2.88 9.46 5.22
N MET A 134 -3.38 10.69 5.11
CA MET A 134 -4.65 10.97 4.45
C MET A 134 -4.60 10.64 2.95
N THR A 135 -3.53 11.04 2.26
CA THR A 135 -3.32 10.72 0.83
C THR A 135 -3.33 9.20 0.61
N ARG A 136 -2.58 8.45 1.43
CA ARG A 136 -2.57 6.99 1.36
C ARG A 136 -3.98 6.41 1.49
N GLN A 137 -4.71 6.83 2.51
CA GLN A 137 -6.05 6.32 2.77
C GLN A 137 -7.05 6.72 1.67
N MET A 138 -6.97 7.93 1.12
CA MET A 138 -7.80 8.34 -0.01
C MET A 138 -7.53 7.48 -1.25
N ILE A 139 -6.28 7.32 -1.64
CA ILE A 139 -5.92 6.52 -2.83
C ILE A 139 -6.42 5.07 -2.68
N TRP A 140 -6.14 4.42 -1.54
CA TRP A 140 -6.58 3.05 -1.32
C TRP A 140 -8.11 2.90 -1.25
N SER A 141 -8.79 3.77 -0.51
CA SER A 141 -10.24 3.65 -0.32
C SER A 141 -11.05 4.01 -1.57
N LEU A 142 -10.54 4.92 -2.39
CA LEU A 142 -11.22 5.38 -3.60
C LEU A 142 -10.79 4.62 -4.87
N SER A 143 -9.80 3.74 -4.80
CA SER A 143 -9.30 2.98 -5.96
C SER A 143 -10.33 2.06 -6.63
N GLY A 144 -11.43 1.78 -5.97
CA GLY A 144 -12.54 0.98 -6.51
C GLY A 144 -13.85 1.74 -6.63
N GLU A 145 -13.85 3.03 -6.33
CA GLU A 145 -15.05 3.87 -6.37
C GLU A 145 -15.36 4.24 -7.83
N PRO A 146 -16.55 3.89 -8.35
CA PRO A 146 -16.90 4.19 -9.74
C PRO A 146 -17.29 5.65 -9.95
N ASN A 147 -17.60 6.39 -8.88
CA ASN A 147 -18.10 7.75 -8.95
C ASN A 147 -17.04 8.77 -8.50
N PRO A 148 -16.45 9.58 -9.40
CA PRO A 148 -15.46 10.59 -9.05
C PRO A 148 -16.02 11.74 -8.19
N GLU A 149 -17.34 11.94 -8.16
CA GLU A 149 -17.94 12.99 -7.31
C GLU A 149 -17.76 12.68 -5.82
N LEU A 150 -17.79 11.38 -5.43
CA LEU A 150 -17.47 10.99 -4.05
C LEU A 150 -16.01 11.31 -3.71
N ALA A 151 -15.09 11.05 -4.64
CA ALA A 151 -13.69 11.42 -4.46
C ALA A 151 -13.54 12.94 -4.28
N HIS A 152 -14.20 13.73 -5.13
CA HIS A 152 -14.19 15.19 -5.01
C HIS A 152 -14.76 15.68 -3.66
N GLU A 153 -15.84 15.08 -3.16
CA GLU A 153 -16.41 15.44 -1.84
C GLU A 153 -15.43 15.15 -0.70
N ILE A 154 -14.82 13.98 -0.71
CA ILE A 154 -13.83 13.57 0.30
C ILE A 154 -12.60 14.47 0.25
N GLU A 155 -12.04 14.69 -0.94
CA GLU A 155 -10.86 15.53 -1.15
C GLU A 155 -11.12 16.99 -0.76
N SER A 156 -12.31 17.54 -1.05
CA SER A 156 -12.68 18.90 -0.68
C SER A 156 -12.69 19.09 0.83
N LYS A 157 -13.25 18.14 1.58
CA LYS A 157 -13.24 18.16 3.05
C LYS A 157 -11.82 17.97 3.61
N ALA A 158 -11.04 17.10 2.98
CA ALA A 158 -9.67 16.81 3.40
C ALA A 158 -8.74 18.03 3.17
N ILE A 159 -8.82 18.68 2.01
CA ILE A 159 -7.98 19.84 1.68
C ILE A 159 -8.36 21.05 2.54
N ASP A 160 -9.66 21.30 2.78
CA ASP A 160 -10.12 22.36 3.66
C ASP A 160 -9.58 22.18 5.08
N SER A 161 -9.77 21.00 5.65
CA SER A 161 -9.26 20.65 6.98
C SER A 161 -7.73 20.78 7.10
N ARG A 162 -6.99 20.29 6.10
CA ARG A 162 -5.52 20.37 6.12
C ARG A 162 -5.01 21.78 5.84
N GLY A 163 -5.69 22.54 5.00
CA GLY A 163 -5.34 23.94 4.70
C GLY A 163 -5.32 24.85 5.94
N GLN A 164 -6.11 24.52 6.95
CA GLN A 164 -6.18 25.25 8.22
C GLN A 164 -5.12 24.81 9.25
N SER A 165 -4.38 23.73 8.99
CA SER A 165 -3.41 23.16 9.92
C SER A 165 -2.11 23.97 10.03
N ASP A 166 -1.41 23.78 11.15
CA ASP A 166 -0.08 24.38 11.34
C ASP A 166 0.94 23.81 10.36
N ASP A 167 0.80 22.56 9.96
CA ASP A 167 1.67 21.96 8.94
C ASP A 167 1.47 22.60 7.56
N ALA A 168 0.24 23.00 7.19
CA ALA A 168 0.01 23.74 5.94
C ALA A 168 0.69 25.12 5.97
N LYS A 169 0.60 25.84 7.09
CA LYS A 169 1.30 27.13 7.29
C LYS A 169 2.81 26.93 7.19
N GLU A 170 3.35 25.94 7.88
CA GLU A 170 4.79 25.61 7.84
C GLU A 170 5.24 25.26 6.42
N GLY A 171 4.44 24.45 5.69
CA GLY A 171 4.74 24.09 4.31
C GLY A 171 4.87 25.31 3.40
N VAL A 172 3.93 26.26 3.49
CA VAL A 172 3.98 27.53 2.73
C VAL A 172 5.16 28.39 3.15
N MET A 173 5.35 28.60 4.46
CA MET A 173 6.42 29.49 4.97
C MET A 173 7.80 28.94 4.64
N SER A 174 8.03 27.63 4.85
CA SER A 174 9.31 27.01 4.53
C SER A 174 9.66 27.10 3.03
N PHE A 175 8.66 26.99 2.16
CA PHE A 175 8.84 27.17 0.72
C PHE A 175 9.25 28.61 0.37
N LEU A 176 8.56 29.60 0.90
CA LEU A 176 8.88 31.03 0.67
C LEU A 176 10.28 31.39 1.20
N GLU A 177 10.65 30.84 2.35
CA GLU A 177 11.94 31.05 3.01
C GLU A 177 13.07 30.17 2.45
N LYS A 178 12.77 29.28 1.48
CA LYS A 178 13.72 28.33 0.85
C LYS A 178 14.47 27.47 1.88
N ARG A 179 13.81 27.02 2.92
CA ARG A 179 14.34 26.11 3.95
C ARG A 179 13.58 24.80 4.00
N LYS A 180 14.15 23.80 4.68
CA LYS A 180 13.45 22.54 4.95
C LYS A 180 12.27 22.77 5.90
N PRO A 181 11.10 22.15 5.65
CA PRO A 181 9.94 22.26 6.54
C PRO A 181 10.19 21.50 7.86
N LYS A 182 9.51 21.93 8.92
CA LYS A 182 9.54 21.30 10.24
C LYS A 182 8.10 21.01 10.67
N PHE A 183 7.52 19.98 10.08
CA PHE A 183 6.15 19.56 10.37
C PHE A 183 6.02 19.04 11.79
N LYS A 184 4.96 19.43 12.50
CA LYS A 184 4.74 19.10 13.91
C LYS A 184 3.59 18.12 14.14
N ASN A 185 2.63 18.06 13.22
CA ASN A 185 1.49 17.19 13.37
C ASN A 185 1.90 15.71 13.30
N LYS A 186 1.29 14.90 14.16
CA LYS A 186 1.56 13.48 14.29
C LYS A 186 0.34 12.67 13.86
N VAL A 187 0.55 11.57 13.13
CA VAL A 187 -0.52 10.66 12.72
C VAL A 187 -1.28 10.07 13.91
N SER A 188 -0.61 9.89 15.05
CA SER A 188 -1.21 9.30 16.26
C SER A 188 -2.16 10.23 17.02
N SER A 189 -2.07 11.55 16.83
CA SER A 189 -2.83 12.53 17.63
C SER A 189 -3.55 13.59 16.81
N ASP A 190 -3.11 13.84 15.57
CA ASP A 190 -3.53 15.02 14.81
C ASP A 190 -4.23 14.65 13.50
N MET A 191 -4.75 13.41 13.40
CA MET A 191 -5.63 13.04 12.29
C MET A 191 -6.94 13.82 12.40
N PRO A 192 -7.40 14.48 11.31
CA PRO A 192 -8.59 15.33 11.37
C PRO A 192 -9.87 14.49 11.46
N GLU A 193 -10.94 15.08 12.00
CA GLU A 193 -12.25 14.45 12.18
C GLU A 193 -12.93 14.00 10.86
N VAL A 194 -12.51 14.55 9.73
CA VAL A 194 -12.98 14.12 8.41
C VAL A 194 -12.54 12.70 8.07
N TYR A 195 -11.54 12.16 8.75
CA TYR A 195 -11.11 10.78 8.68
C TYR A 195 -11.60 9.99 9.92
N PRO A 196 -12.04 8.73 9.84
CA PRO A 196 -12.20 7.93 8.60
C PRO A 196 -13.36 8.41 7.74
N TRP A 197 -13.20 8.20 6.41
CA TRP A 197 -14.26 8.50 5.45
C TRP A 197 -15.51 7.70 5.78
N LYS A 198 -16.57 8.35 6.22
CA LYS A 198 -17.85 7.69 6.47
C LYS A 198 -18.53 7.53 5.11
N ASN A 199 -18.61 6.30 4.63
CA ASN A 199 -19.55 5.97 3.57
C ASN A 199 -20.96 6.26 4.10
N LYS A 200 -21.66 7.16 3.44
CA LYS A 200 -23.09 7.39 3.66
C LYS A 200 -23.90 6.29 3.00
#